data_f6849d3e9eec1d140d1e2d86d87c919a
#
_entry.id   f6849d3e9eec1d140d1e2d86d87c919a
#
_cell.length_a   1.000
_cell.length_b   1.000
_cell.length_c   1.000
_cell.angle_alpha   90.00
_cell.angle_beta   90.00
_cell.angle_gamma   90.00
#
_symmetry.space_group_name_H-M   'P 1'
#
loop_
_entity.id
_entity.type
_entity.pdbx_description
1 polymer ?
#
loop_
_entity_poly.entity_id
_entity_poly.type
_entity_poly.pdbx_seq_one_letter_code
_entity_poly.pdbx_strand_id
1 'polypeptide(L)'
;MAWAALAPWPARAAPAAASVQLEDLTWPELQARIRAGSTIALVPVGGTEQSGPQIALGKHNARVRVLARRIAEQLGDAVVAPVLAYVPEGQIDPPTQHMRWPGTISIPVPAFEATLVGAARSLLAHGLCHVFFLGDHGGYRESLVRASAEVDRGRPAPRKGCGAQALPAYYRASDADFAQWLKAQGYSAAEIGTHAGLADTALTLATAPALVRTDPATLASGVRAEGGNGDPRRATAALGRPGADHVVEASVAAIRAAVGASARR
;
A
#
# COMPACT_ATOMS: atom_id res chain seq x y z
N MET A 1 -38.67 1.73 -37.83
CA MET A 1 -37.45 1.73 -37.01
C MET A 1 -37.29 0.32 -36.46
N ALA A 2 -36.28 -0.43 -36.94
CA ALA A 2 -36.02 -1.78 -36.48
C ALA A 2 -35.10 -1.73 -35.24
N TRP A 3 -35.53 -2.32 -34.14
CA TRP A 3 -34.69 -2.51 -32.96
C TRP A 3 -33.71 -3.66 -33.27
N ALA A 4 -32.42 -3.36 -33.23
CA ALA A 4 -31.41 -4.39 -33.33
C ALA A 4 -31.48 -5.27 -32.07
N ALA A 5 -31.62 -6.58 -32.25
CA ALA A 5 -31.55 -7.54 -31.15
C ALA A 5 -30.14 -7.48 -30.52
N LEU A 6 -30.07 -7.07 -29.26
CA LEU A 6 -28.84 -7.15 -28.50
C LEU A 6 -28.44 -8.62 -28.33
N ALA A 7 -27.20 -8.94 -28.65
CA ALA A 7 -26.65 -10.26 -28.39
C ALA A 7 -26.71 -10.58 -26.87
N PRO A 8 -26.99 -11.83 -26.50
CA PRO A 8 -27.05 -12.20 -25.10
C PRO A 8 -25.67 -11.95 -24.44
N TRP A 9 -25.70 -11.32 -23.26
CA TRP A 9 -24.53 -11.11 -22.41
C TRP A 9 -23.89 -12.48 -22.13
N PRO A 10 -22.55 -12.62 -22.25
CA PRO A 10 -21.90 -13.91 -22.05
C PRO A 10 -22.15 -14.42 -20.63
N ALA A 11 -22.48 -15.71 -20.55
CA ALA A 11 -22.74 -16.39 -19.29
C ALA A 11 -21.57 -16.23 -18.33
N ARG A 12 -21.93 -16.01 -17.06
CA ARG A 12 -21.05 -15.86 -15.90
C ARG A 12 -19.93 -16.90 -15.92
N ALA A 13 -18.68 -16.44 -15.94
CA ALA A 13 -17.52 -17.27 -15.67
C ALA A 13 -17.67 -17.94 -14.29
N ALA A 14 -17.18 -19.18 -14.17
CA ALA A 14 -17.10 -19.88 -12.89
C ALA A 14 -16.45 -19.00 -11.82
N PRO A 15 -16.83 -19.12 -10.52
CA PRO A 15 -16.25 -18.29 -9.48
C PRO A 15 -14.72 -18.45 -9.52
N ALA A 16 -14.03 -17.37 -9.80
CA ALA A 16 -12.59 -17.27 -9.58
C ALA A 16 -12.32 -17.64 -8.12
N ALA A 17 -11.19 -18.32 -7.86
CA ALA A 17 -10.74 -18.56 -6.48
C ALA A 17 -10.94 -17.27 -5.70
N ALA A 18 -11.69 -17.36 -4.58
CA ALA A 18 -12.30 -16.20 -3.95
C ALA A 18 -11.25 -15.10 -3.67
N SER A 19 -11.34 -13.98 -4.42
CA SER A 19 -10.39 -12.86 -4.33
C SER A 19 -10.23 -12.40 -2.88
N VAL A 20 -9.02 -12.03 -2.48
CA VAL A 20 -8.80 -11.35 -1.18
C VAL A 20 -9.15 -9.86 -1.23
N GLN A 21 -9.36 -9.31 -2.44
CA GLN A 21 -9.73 -7.90 -2.61
C GLN A 21 -11.20 -7.69 -2.25
N LEU A 22 -11.47 -6.76 -1.34
CA LEU A 22 -12.82 -6.42 -0.90
C LEU A 22 -13.70 -5.94 -2.08
N GLU A 23 -13.11 -5.20 -3.01
CA GLU A 23 -13.78 -4.65 -4.19
C GLU A 23 -14.30 -5.72 -5.16
N ASP A 24 -13.74 -6.92 -5.11
CA ASP A 24 -14.15 -8.04 -5.97
C ASP A 24 -15.23 -8.91 -5.32
N LEU A 25 -15.53 -8.69 -4.04
CA LEU A 25 -16.50 -9.47 -3.26
C LEU A 25 -17.87 -8.81 -3.25
N THR A 26 -18.89 -9.62 -3.39
CA THR A 26 -20.23 -9.22 -3.02
C THR A 26 -20.38 -9.21 -1.50
N TRP A 27 -21.35 -8.44 -0.96
CA TRP A 27 -21.56 -8.41 0.50
C TRP A 27 -21.89 -9.78 1.12
N PRO A 28 -22.62 -10.72 0.45
CA PRO A 28 -22.83 -12.06 1.00
C PRO A 28 -21.54 -12.90 1.02
N GLU A 29 -20.66 -12.74 0.04
CA GLU A 29 -19.36 -13.42 0.01
C GLU A 29 -18.45 -12.93 1.14
N LEU A 30 -18.39 -11.61 1.39
CA LEU A 30 -17.66 -11.06 2.53
C LEU A 30 -18.27 -11.58 3.86
N GLN A 31 -19.59 -11.59 4.00
CA GLN A 31 -20.26 -12.09 5.20
C GLN A 31 -19.94 -13.56 5.46
N ALA A 32 -19.94 -14.39 4.40
CA ALA A 32 -19.58 -15.79 4.49
C ALA A 32 -18.13 -15.97 4.97
N ARG A 33 -17.20 -15.18 4.47
CA ARG A 33 -15.78 -15.17 4.91
C ARG A 33 -15.64 -14.80 6.38
N ILE A 34 -16.31 -13.74 6.81
CA ILE A 34 -16.29 -13.32 8.24
C ILE A 34 -16.81 -14.43 9.14
N ARG A 35 -17.90 -15.10 8.75
CA ARG A 35 -18.45 -16.25 9.48
C ARG A 35 -17.50 -17.46 9.48
N ALA A 36 -16.72 -17.63 8.42
CA ALA A 36 -15.69 -18.67 8.30
C ALA A 36 -14.38 -18.35 9.03
N GLY A 37 -14.28 -17.17 9.68
CA GLY A 37 -13.14 -16.81 10.51
C GLY A 37 -12.21 -15.75 9.92
N SER A 38 -12.53 -15.12 8.77
CA SER A 38 -11.76 -13.98 8.29
C SER A 38 -11.99 -12.78 9.21
N THR A 39 -10.95 -12.40 9.95
CA THR A 39 -11.04 -11.36 10.99
C THR A 39 -10.13 -10.17 10.73
N ILE A 40 -9.27 -10.25 9.71
CA ILE A 40 -8.26 -9.24 9.40
C ILE A 40 -8.67 -8.43 8.18
N ALA A 41 -8.56 -7.11 8.26
CA ALA A 41 -8.64 -6.20 7.14
C ALA A 41 -7.32 -5.45 6.95
N LEU A 42 -6.78 -5.47 5.75
CA LEU A 42 -5.64 -4.65 5.36
C LEU A 42 -6.16 -3.42 4.63
N VAL A 43 -5.80 -2.24 5.09
CA VAL A 43 -6.10 -0.96 4.42
C VAL A 43 -4.81 -0.43 3.80
N PRO A 44 -4.61 -0.65 2.50
CA PRO A 44 -3.43 -0.17 1.81
C PRO A 44 -3.51 1.34 1.60
N VAL A 45 -2.44 2.04 1.95
CA VAL A 45 -2.30 3.50 1.81
C VAL A 45 -1.15 3.78 0.86
N GLY A 46 -1.47 4.35 -0.28
CA GLY A 46 -0.51 4.68 -1.33
C GLY A 46 -0.08 6.13 -1.32
N GLY A 47 -0.35 6.83 -2.38
CA GLY A 47 -0.01 8.23 -2.66
C GLY A 47 0.17 8.46 -4.15
N THR A 48 -0.07 9.67 -4.60
CA THR A 48 0.14 10.09 -5.99
C THR A 48 1.11 11.25 -5.98
N GLU A 49 2.38 10.95 -6.27
CA GLU A 49 3.48 11.91 -6.17
C GLU A 49 4.47 11.80 -7.34
N GLN A 50 5.21 12.86 -7.58
CA GLN A 50 6.35 12.81 -8.47
C GLN A 50 7.40 11.80 -7.96
N SER A 51 8.05 11.09 -8.85
CA SER A 51 9.07 10.09 -8.52
C SER A 51 10.15 10.04 -9.60
N GLY A 52 10.74 11.22 -9.88
CA GLY A 52 11.69 11.40 -10.96
C GLY A 52 11.07 11.18 -12.35
N PRO A 53 11.86 11.27 -13.41
CA PRO A 53 11.37 11.13 -14.79
C PRO A 53 11.03 9.66 -15.16
N GLN A 54 11.57 8.69 -14.44
CA GLN A 54 11.49 7.28 -14.79
C GLN A 54 10.33 6.53 -14.14
N ILE A 55 9.75 7.02 -13.05
CA ILE A 55 8.67 6.32 -12.35
C ILE A 55 7.36 7.12 -12.46
N ALA A 56 6.29 6.45 -12.85
CA ALA A 56 4.97 7.07 -12.92
C ALA A 56 4.43 7.47 -11.54
N LEU A 57 3.61 8.52 -11.50
CA LEU A 57 3.06 9.15 -10.29
C LEU A 57 2.35 8.19 -9.32
N GLY A 58 1.78 7.10 -9.83
CA GLY A 58 0.99 6.13 -9.06
C GLY A 58 1.79 4.95 -8.49
N LYS A 59 3.11 5.02 -8.37
CA LYS A 59 3.96 3.90 -7.92
C LYS A 59 3.50 3.32 -6.58
N HIS A 60 3.23 4.19 -5.60
CA HIS A 60 2.81 3.77 -4.26
C HIS A 60 1.47 3.04 -4.28
N ASN A 61 0.51 3.53 -5.08
CA ASN A 61 -0.81 2.89 -5.21
C ASN A 61 -0.69 1.49 -5.81
N ALA A 62 0.11 1.32 -6.85
CA ALA A 62 0.31 0.03 -7.50
C ALA A 62 1.10 -0.94 -6.62
N ARG A 63 2.18 -0.49 -5.99
CA ARG A 63 3.04 -1.29 -5.13
C ARG A 63 2.29 -1.81 -3.91
N VAL A 64 1.62 -0.93 -3.17
CA VAL A 64 0.87 -1.33 -1.98
C VAL A 64 -0.30 -2.27 -2.33
N ARG A 65 -0.97 -2.09 -3.46
CA ARG A 65 -2.02 -3.00 -3.93
C ARG A 65 -1.49 -4.42 -4.12
N VAL A 66 -0.36 -4.58 -4.81
CA VAL A 66 0.26 -5.87 -5.07
C VAL A 66 0.75 -6.52 -3.78
N LEU A 67 1.45 -5.77 -2.93
CA LEU A 67 2.02 -6.30 -1.70
C LEU A 67 0.94 -6.63 -0.66
N ALA A 68 -0.09 -5.79 -0.50
CA ALA A 68 -1.22 -6.07 0.39
C ALA A 68 -1.98 -7.34 -0.03
N ARG A 69 -2.17 -7.57 -1.34
CA ARG A 69 -2.75 -8.81 -1.85
C ARG A 69 -1.91 -10.02 -1.44
N ARG A 70 -0.60 -9.99 -1.68
CA ARG A 70 0.31 -11.08 -1.31
C ARG A 70 0.32 -11.36 0.20
N ILE A 71 0.30 -10.29 1.02
CA ILE A 71 0.20 -10.40 2.47
C ILE A 71 -1.11 -11.10 2.86
N ALA A 72 -2.25 -10.69 2.31
CA ALA A 72 -3.55 -11.29 2.60
C ALA A 72 -3.64 -12.76 2.17
N GLU A 73 -3.11 -13.09 0.98
CA GLU A 73 -3.04 -14.47 0.47
C GLU A 73 -2.20 -15.35 1.41
N GLN A 74 -1.08 -14.85 1.94
CA GLN A 74 -0.23 -15.60 2.86
C GLN A 74 -0.80 -15.71 4.29
N LEU A 75 -1.61 -14.75 4.72
CA LEU A 75 -2.35 -14.81 5.99
C LEU A 75 -3.47 -15.84 5.92
N GLY A 76 -4.23 -15.89 4.82
CA GLY A 76 -5.32 -16.83 4.57
C GLY A 76 -6.68 -16.39 5.12
N ASP A 77 -6.72 -15.54 6.14
CA ASP A 77 -7.91 -15.05 6.84
C ASP A 77 -8.10 -13.53 6.76
N ALA A 78 -7.43 -12.89 5.80
CA ALA A 78 -7.44 -11.45 5.59
C ALA A 78 -8.18 -11.04 4.31
N VAL A 79 -8.75 -9.83 4.33
CA VAL A 79 -9.25 -9.12 3.15
C VAL A 79 -8.51 -7.81 2.97
N VAL A 80 -8.42 -7.33 1.73
CA VAL A 80 -7.75 -6.09 1.35
C VAL A 80 -8.79 -5.06 0.95
N ALA A 81 -8.85 -3.96 1.67
CA ALA A 81 -9.70 -2.81 1.37
C ALA A 81 -9.21 -2.04 0.11
N PRO A 82 -10.01 -1.15 -0.48
CA PRO A 82 -9.57 -0.25 -1.54
C PRO A 82 -8.34 0.56 -1.15
N VAL A 83 -7.45 0.82 -2.13
CA VAL A 83 -6.25 1.64 -1.90
C VAL A 83 -6.65 3.09 -1.65
N LEU A 84 -6.19 3.68 -0.54
CA LEU A 84 -6.30 5.11 -0.29
C LEU A 84 -5.16 5.83 -1.03
N ALA A 85 -5.50 6.48 -2.14
CA ALA A 85 -4.55 7.13 -3.05
C ALA A 85 -4.38 8.64 -2.79
N TYR A 86 -5.32 9.26 -2.08
CA TYR A 86 -5.29 10.67 -1.71
C TYR A 86 -4.73 10.81 -0.30
N VAL A 87 -3.51 11.34 -0.21
CA VAL A 87 -2.73 11.42 1.02
C VAL A 87 -2.04 12.79 1.14
N PRO A 88 -1.51 13.20 2.31
CA PRO A 88 -0.72 14.41 2.43
C PRO A 88 0.65 14.27 1.74
N GLU A 89 0.93 15.11 0.73
CA GLU A 89 2.19 15.15 -0.05
C GLU A 89 2.87 16.54 -0.01
N GLY A 90 2.44 17.39 0.88
CA GLY A 90 2.92 18.76 1.05
C GLY A 90 1.78 19.79 1.06
N GLN A 91 2.14 21.05 1.27
CA GLN A 91 1.19 22.16 1.20
C GLN A 91 0.83 22.45 -0.27
N ILE A 92 -0.45 22.79 -0.50
CA ILE A 92 -0.97 23.10 -1.84
C ILE A 92 -0.61 24.56 -2.23
N ASP A 93 -0.75 25.48 -1.30
CA ASP A 93 -0.48 26.90 -1.52
C ASP A 93 0.19 27.54 -0.28
N PRO A 94 1.44 28.06 -0.43
CA PRO A 94 2.36 27.82 -1.55
C PRO A 94 2.79 26.35 -1.61
N PRO A 95 3.07 25.81 -2.82
CA PRO A 95 3.40 24.40 -2.96
C PRO A 95 4.72 24.05 -2.28
N THR A 96 4.69 22.99 -1.46
CA THR A 96 5.89 22.45 -0.77
C THR A 96 6.11 20.98 -1.09
N GLN A 97 7.29 20.46 -0.77
CA GLN A 97 7.64 19.05 -0.95
C GLN A 97 7.31 18.56 -2.38
N HIS A 98 6.61 17.42 -2.51
CA HIS A 98 6.24 16.83 -3.81
C HIS A 98 5.22 17.67 -4.59
N MET A 99 4.46 18.54 -3.92
CA MET A 99 3.50 19.45 -4.57
C MET A 99 4.13 20.50 -5.50
N ARG A 100 5.46 20.64 -5.52
CA ARG A 100 6.18 21.50 -6.47
C ARG A 100 6.16 20.96 -7.90
N TRP A 101 5.81 19.68 -8.08
CA TRP A 101 5.79 19.03 -9.40
C TRP A 101 4.37 18.67 -9.84
N PRO A 102 4.05 18.87 -11.14
CA PRO A 102 2.75 18.55 -11.68
C PRO A 102 2.36 17.08 -11.48
N GLY A 103 1.07 16.85 -11.17
CA GLY A 103 0.49 15.52 -11.00
C GLY A 103 0.56 14.97 -9.58
N THR A 104 1.32 15.58 -8.68
CA THR A 104 1.23 15.29 -7.25
C THR A 104 -0.11 15.76 -6.70
N ILE A 105 -0.77 14.92 -5.91
CA ILE A 105 -2.06 15.23 -5.28
C ILE A 105 -1.87 15.18 -3.76
N SER A 106 -2.25 16.28 -3.09
CA SER A 106 -2.20 16.36 -1.63
C SER A 106 -3.57 16.69 -1.05
N ILE A 107 -3.87 16.13 0.10
CA ILE A 107 -5.05 16.49 0.90
C ILE A 107 -4.62 16.91 2.31
N PRO A 108 -5.44 17.71 3.01
CA PRO A 108 -5.14 18.09 4.40
C PRO A 108 -5.05 16.87 5.33
N VAL A 109 -4.09 16.89 6.26
CA VAL A 109 -3.88 15.82 7.25
C VAL A 109 -5.17 15.45 8.00
N PRO A 110 -6.01 16.39 8.49
CA PRO A 110 -7.24 16.03 9.17
C PRO A 110 -8.24 15.24 8.28
N ALA A 111 -8.36 15.59 7.00
CA ALA A 111 -9.22 14.87 6.05
C ALA A 111 -8.69 13.45 5.80
N PHE A 112 -7.40 13.29 5.66
CA PHE A 112 -6.74 11.99 5.52
C PHE A 112 -6.97 11.11 6.75
N GLU A 113 -6.71 11.61 7.94
CA GLU A 113 -6.91 10.87 9.20
C GLU A 113 -8.40 10.50 9.41
N ALA A 114 -9.32 11.43 9.13
CA ALA A 114 -10.75 11.16 9.21
C ALA A 114 -11.20 10.04 8.25
N THR A 115 -10.63 9.99 7.04
CA THR A 115 -10.91 8.93 6.06
C THR A 115 -10.44 7.57 6.57
N LEU A 116 -9.23 7.48 7.13
CA LEU A 116 -8.71 6.25 7.73
C LEU A 116 -9.57 5.77 8.89
N VAL A 117 -9.95 6.67 9.78
CA VAL A 117 -10.82 6.38 10.92
C VAL A 117 -12.19 5.88 10.46
N GLY A 118 -12.81 6.55 9.50
CA GLY A 118 -14.10 6.15 8.92
C GLY A 118 -14.06 4.77 8.27
N ALA A 119 -13.04 4.51 7.45
CA ALA A 119 -12.83 3.21 6.82
C ALA A 119 -12.65 2.09 7.84
N ALA A 120 -11.77 2.27 8.83
CA ALA A 120 -11.53 1.28 9.87
C ALA A 120 -12.78 1.00 10.73
N ARG A 121 -13.50 2.06 11.15
CA ARG A 121 -14.74 1.90 11.92
C ARG A 121 -15.82 1.15 11.13
N SER A 122 -15.94 1.37 9.83
CA SER A 122 -16.87 0.64 8.95
C SER A 122 -16.53 -0.85 8.89
N LEU A 123 -15.25 -1.19 8.68
CA LEU A 123 -14.79 -2.58 8.63
C LEU A 123 -15.03 -3.30 9.96
N LEU A 124 -14.71 -2.66 11.08
CA LEU A 124 -14.95 -3.20 12.43
C LEU A 124 -16.43 -3.38 12.75
N ALA A 125 -17.30 -2.48 12.29
CA ALA A 125 -18.76 -2.57 12.49
C ALA A 125 -19.36 -3.80 11.79
N HIS A 126 -18.76 -4.25 10.69
CA HIS A 126 -19.22 -5.42 9.94
C HIS A 126 -18.63 -6.75 10.43
N GLY A 127 -17.83 -6.75 11.51
CA GLY A 127 -17.38 -7.98 12.16
C GLY A 127 -15.92 -8.36 11.93
N LEU A 128 -15.17 -7.59 11.11
CA LEU A 128 -13.72 -7.69 11.08
C LEU A 128 -13.16 -7.20 12.43
N CYS A 129 -12.16 -7.88 12.96
CA CYS A 129 -11.63 -7.62 14.31
C CYS A 129 -10.35 -6.80 14.29
N HIS A 130 -9.50 -7.01 13.30
CA HIS A 130 -8.18 -6.39 13.22
C HIS A 130 -8.06 -5.62 11.92
N VAL A 131 -7.85 -4.31 11.99
CA VAL A 131 -7.63 -3.44 10.83
C VAL A 131 -6.18 -2.96 10.86
N PHE A 132 -5.42 -3.23 9.79
CA PHE A 132 -4.03 -2.80 9.67
C PHE A 132 -3.87 -1.77 8.55
N PHE A 133 -3.32 -0.60 8.86
CA PHE A 133 -2.94 0.40 7.88
C PHE A 133 -1.54 0.09 7.34
N LEU A 134 -1.43 -0.19 6.04
CA LEU A 134 -0.16 -0.44 5.37
C LEU A 134 0.26 0.81 4.60
N GLY A 135 1.19 1.57 5.15
CA GLY A 135 1.67 2.80 4.52
C GLY A 135 2.87 2.56 3.62
N ASP A 136 2.74 2.89 2.34
CA ASP A 136 3.81 2.71 1.35
C ASP A 136 4.69 3.97 1.18
N HIS A 137 4.30 5.11 1.74
CA HIS A 137 5.04 6.37 1.71
C HIS A 137 5.39 6.85 3.12
N GLY A 138 6.57 7.46 3.27
CA GLY A 138 7.11 7.87 4.57
C GLY A 138 6.42 9.07 5.22
N GLY A 139 5.85 9.97 4.41
CA GLY A 139 5.39 11.28 4.86
C GLY A 139 4.21 11.27 5.83
N TYR A 140 3.37 10.23 5.80
CA TYR A 140 2.16 10.15 6.61
C TYR A 140 2.20 9.08 7.72
N ARG A 141 3.36 8.49 8.02
CA ARG A 141 3.48 7.40 9.04
C ARG A 141 2.88 7.77 10.40
N GLU A 142 3.13 8.98 10.87
CA GLU A 142 2.58 9.45 12.14
C GLU A 142 1.05 9.61 12.09
N SER A 143 0.50 10.01 10.95
CA SER A 143 -0.95 10.09 10.75
C SER A 143 -1.61 8.72 10.85
N LEU A 144 -0.97 7.65 10.33
CA LEU A 144 -1.48 6.28 10.49
C LEU A 144 -1.56 5.88 11.97
N VAL A 145 -0.56 6.26 12.77
CA VAL A 145 -0.55 5.99 14.22
C VAL A 145 -1.66 6.78 14.92
N ARG A 146 -1.79 8.09 14.63
CA ARG A 146 -2.86 8.91 15.22
C ARG A 146 -4.24 8.42 14.84
N ALA A 147 -4.47 8.10 13.56
CA ALA A 147 -5.73 7.53 13.10
C ALA A 147 -6.05 6.20 13.79
N SER A 148 -5.06 5.32 13.97
CA SER A 148 -5.25 4.05 14.70
C SER A 148 -5.74 4.29 16.13
N ALA A 149 -5.14 5.21 16.86
CA ALA A 149 -5.53 5.55 18.22
C ALA A 149 -6.94 6.19 18.27
N GLU A 150 -7.32 6.98 17.24
CA GLU A 150 -8.62 7.63 17.16
C GLU A 150 -9.77 6.65 16.84
N VAL A 151 -9.48 5.55 16.11
CA VAL A 151 -10.50 4.54 15.77
C VAL A 151 -11.22 4.03 17.02
N ASP A 152 -10.49 3.77 18.10
CA ASP A 152 -11.04 3.18 19.32
C ASP A 152 -11.65 4.20 20.27
N ARG A 153 -11.35 5.50 20.07
CA ARG A 153 -11.90 6.58 20.91
C ARG A 153 -13.39 6.77 20.64
N GLY A 154 -14.20 6.74 21.69
CA GLY A 154 -15.66 6.97 21.62
C GLY A 154 -16.44 5.83 20.97
N ARG A 155 -15.86 4.67 20.72
CA ARG A 155 -16.63 3.48 20.32
C ARG A 155 -17.37 2.89 21.51
N PRO A 156 -18.67 2.56 21.36
CA PRO A 156 -19.36 1.78 22.40
C PRO A 156 -18.69 0.41 22.47
N ALA A 157 -18.14 0.08 23.64
CA ALA A 157 -17.51 -1.18 24.03
C ALA A 157 -16.94 -2.01 22.85
N PRO A 158 -15.70 -1.72 22.38
CA PRO A 158 -15.10 -2.52 21.33
C PRO A 158 -15.04 -3.97 21.80
N ARG A 159 -15.27 -4.91 20.89
CA ARG A 159 -14.99 -6.33 21.21
C ARG A 159 -13.55 -6.39 21.71
N LYS A 160 -13.35 -7.04 22.87
CA LYS A 160 -12.03 -7.13 23.51
C LYS A 160 -10.99 -7.64 22.49
N GLY A 161 -9.88 -6.93 22.35
CA GLY A 161 -8.81 -7.26 21.42
C GLY A 161 -9.02 -6.83 19.96
N CYS A 162 -10.19 -6.26 19.59
CA CYS A 162 -10.45 -5.76 18.25
C CYS A 162 -10.14 -4.28 18.13
N GLY A 163 -9.51 -3.85 17.03
CA GLY A 163 -9.15 -2.44 16.80
C GLY A 163 -8.36 -2.21 15.52
N ALA A 164 -7.85 -1.00 15.36
CA ALA A 164 -7.00 -0.61 14.24
C ALA A 164 -5.55 -0.37 14.68
N GLN A 165 -4.60 -0.67 13.80
CA GLN A 165 -3.18 -0.46 14.04
C GLN A 165 -2.48 0.00 12.74
N ALA A 166 -1.55 0.96 12.86
CA ALA A 166 -0.53 1.15 11.85
C ALA A 166 0.40 -0.07 11.82
N LEU A 167 0.92 -0.42 10.64
CA LEU A 167 1.88 -1.52 10.46
C LEU A 167 3.27 -0.99 10.10
N PRO A 168 4.09 -0.49 11.06
CA PRO A 168 5.41 0.07 10.76
C PRO A 168 6.36 -0.91 10.09
N ALA A 169 6.17 -2.23 10.32
CA ALA A 169 6.99 -3.27 9.73
C ALA A 169 6.95 -3.24 8.19
N TYR A 170 5.80 -2.91 7.59
CA TYR A 170 5.65 -2.77 6.15
C TYR A 170 6.61 -1.74 5.58
N TYR A 171 6.56 -0.50 6.10
CA TYR A 171 7.40 0.60 5.61
C TYR A 171 8.87 0.34 5.92
N ARG A 172 9.22 -0.10 7.12
CA ARG A 172 10.60 -0.40 7.50
C ARG A 172 11.22 -1.44 6.55
N ALA A 173 10.48 -2.50 6.21
CA ALA A 173 10.96 -3.53 5.31
C ALA A 173 11.23 -3.00 3.89
N SER A 174 10.39 -2.11 3.38
CA SER A 174 10.55 -1.51 2.05
C SER A 174 11.60 -0.40 1.98
N ASP A 175 11.93 0.23 3.10
CA ASP A 175 12.86 1.36 3.20
C ASP A 175 14.20 0.93 3.83
N ALA A 176 14.29 0.93 5.16
CA ALA A 176 15.55 0.73 5.88
C ALA A 176 16.14 -0.68 5.68
N ASP A 177 15.32 -1.72 5.79
CA ASP A 177 15.80 -3.09 5.71
C ASP A 177 16.26 -3.42 4.27
N PHE A 178 15.50 -2.97 3.26
CA PHE A 178 15.88 -3.17 1.85
C PHE A 178 17.13 -2.34 1.48
N ALA A 179 17.25 -1.11 1.96
CA ALA A 179 18.45 -0.30 1.77
C ALA A 179 19.69 -0.96 2.40
N GLN A 180 19.54 -1.57 3.58
CA GLN A 180 20.61 -2.31 4.24
C GLN A 180 21.01 -3.55 3.42
N TRP A 181 20.05 -4.29 2.90
CA TRP A 181 20.30 -5.44 2.04
C TRP A 181 21.05 -5.02 0.76
N LEU A 182 20.62 -3.93 0.10
CA LEU A 182 21.29 -3.41 -1.10
C LEU A 182 22.75 -3.01 -0.80
N LYS A 183 23.03 -2.39 0.36
CA LYS A 183 24.40 -2.09 0.79
C LYS A 183 25.24 -3.36 0.91
N ALA A 184 24.68 -4.43 1.46
CA ALA A 184 25.37 -5.73 1.56
C ALA A 184 25.61 -6.37 0.17
N GLN A 185 24.84 -6.00 -0.86
CA GLN A 185 25.08 -6.39 -2.25
C GLN A 185 26.10 -5.49 -2.97
N GLY A 186 26.71 -4.53 -2.27
CA GLY A 186 27.76 -3.65 -2.81
C GLY A 186 27.26 -2.38 -3.49
N TYR A 187 26.00 -1.99 -3.29
CA TYR A 187 25.50 -0.71 -3.76
C TYR A 187 25.79 0.41 -2.75
N SER A 188 26.23 1.56 -3.25
CA SER A 188 26.50 2.72 -2.42
C SER A 188 25.22 3.38 -1.91
N ALA A 189 25.30 4.10 -0.79
CA ALA A 189 24.18 4.89 -0.29
C ALA A 189 23.69 5.96 -1.29
N ALA A 190 24.60 6.50 -2.09
CA ALA A 190 24.28 7.48 -3.12
C ALA A 190 23.48 6.87 -4.29
N GLU A 191 23.73 5.60 -4.65
CA GLU A 191 22.93 4.89 -5.65
C GLU A 191 21.55 4.50 -5.09
N ILE A 192 21.53 3.93 -3.89
CA ILE A 192 20.30 3.46 -3.23
C ILE A 192 19.28 4.60 -3.15
N GLY A 193 19.74 5.76 -2.65
CA GLY A 193 18.90 6.95 -2.51
C GLY A 193 17.76 6.80 -1.52
N THR A 194 16.95 7.83 -1.43
CA THR A 194 15.77 7.88 -0.54
C THR A 194 14.47 8.13 -1.31
N HIS A 195 14.54 8.50 -2.60
CA HIS A 195 13.37 8.78 -3.43
C HIS A 195 13.71 8.66 -4.93
N ALA A 196 12.99 7.83 -5.65
CA ALA A 196 13.22 7.56 -7.08
C ALA A 196 14.64 7.04 -7.43
N GLY A 197 15.44 6.63 -6.44
CA GLY A 197 16.76 6.02 -6.63
C GLY A 197 16.69 4.54 -6.97
N LEU A 198 17.81 3.84 -6.77
CA LEU A 198 17.94 2.40 -7.04
C LEU A 198 16.88 1.57 -6.31
N ALA A 199 16.72 1.79 -5.01
CA ALA A 199 15.80 1.01 -4.18
C ALA A 199 14.34 1.17 -4.64
N ASP A 200 13.89 2.40 -4.78
CA ASP A 200 12.52 2.73 -5.16
C ASP A 200 12.18 2.23 -6.57
N THR A 201 13.11 2.42 -7.52
CA THR A 201 12.96 1.96 -8.90
C THR A 201 12.95 0.43 -8.98
N ALA A 202 13.83 -0.27 -8.25
CA ALA A 202 13.89 -1.73 -8.24
C ALA A 202 12.62 -2.36 -7.64
N LEU A 203 12.13 -1.83 -6.50
CA LEU A 203 10.87 -2.28 -5.91
C LEU A 203 9.67 -2.06 -6.85
N THR A 204 9.65 -0.90 -7.54
CA THR A 204 8.58 -0.62 -8.50
C THR A 204 8.65 -1.56 -9.70
N LEU A 205 9.84 -1.85 -10.23
CA LEU A 205 10.03 -2.85 -11.30
C LEU A 205 9.58 -4.25 -10.89
N ALA A 206 9.79 -4.63 -9.63
CA ALA A 206 9.40 -5.96 -9.14
C ALA A 206 7.88 -6.10 -8.95
N THR A 207 7.16 -5.02 -8.68
CA THR A 207 5.74 -5.03 -8.32
C THR A 207 4.81 -4.47 -9.39
N ALA A 208 5.27 -3.47 -10.14
CA ALA A 208 4.51 -2.75 -11.17
C ALA A 208 5.42 -2.27 -12.32
N PRO A 209 6.05 -3.17 -13.09
CA PRO A 209 7.06 -2.81 -14.09
C PRO A 209 6.56 -1.84 -15.17
N ALA A 210 5.28 -1.88 -15.51
CA ALA A 210 4.67 -0.97 -16.48
C ALA A 210 4.73 0.52 -16.05
N LEU A 211 4.96 0.81 -14.77
CA LEU A 211 5.09 2.17 -14.25
C LEU A 211 6.51 2.73 -14.33
N VAL A 212 7.49 1.96 -14.81
CA VAL A 212 8.89 2.39 -14.91
C VAL A 212 9.30 2.54 -16.38
N ARG A 213 9.90 3.67 -16.72
CA ARG A 213 10.53 3.93 -18.02
C ARG A 213 11.98 3.43 -17.93
N THR A 214 12.28 2.34 -18.62
CA THR A 214 13.55 1.62 -18.51
C THR A 214 14.56 1.96 -19.60
N ASP A 215 14.22 2.89 -20.49
CA ASP A 215 15.18 3.33 -21.50
C ASP A 215 16.39 4.04 -20.84
N PRO A 216 17.62 3.81 -21.35
CA PRO A 216 18.84 4.28 -20.70
C PRO A 216 18.92 5.81 -20.54
N ALA A 217 18.34 6.57 -21.45
CA ALA A 217 18.38 8.03 -21.41
C ALA A 217 17.49 8.55 -20.27
N THR A 218 16.30 8.01 -20.11
CA THR A 218 15.37 8.35 -19.02
C THR A 218 15.97 7.96 -17.66
N LEU A 219 16.55 6.76 -17.52
CA LEU A 219 17.20 6.35 -16.28
C LEU A 219 18.41 7.25 -15.95
N ALA A 220 19.20 7.62 -16.94
CA ALA A 220 20.34 8.52 -16.73
C ALA A 220 19.90 9.94 -16.31
N SER A 221 18.79 10.45 -16.84
CA SER A 221 18.22 11.73 -16.43
C SER A 221 17.72 11.71 -14.97
N GLY A 222 17.28 10.54 -14.47
CA GLY A 222 16.85 10.35 -13.09
C GLY A 222 17.94 10.59 -12.04
N VAL A 223 19.21 10.42 -12.38
CA VAL A 223 20.36 10.61 -11.45
C VAL A 223 20.47 12.05 -10.95
N ARG A 224 20.03 13.02 -11.74
CA ARG A 224 20.14 14.46 -11.44
C ARG A 224 18.78 15.18 -11.48
N ALA A 225 17.71 14.41 -11.54
CA ALA A 225 16.37 14.99 -11.64
C ALA A 225 16.03 15.76 -10.35
N GLU A 226 15.47 16.95 -10.50
CA GLU A 226 14.84 17.64 -9.40
C GLU A 226 13.75 16.76 -8.79
N GLY A 227 13.68 16.72 -7.48
CA GLY A 227 12.72 15.89 -6.74
C GLY A 227 13.10 14.41 -6.60
N GLY A 228 14.21 13.96 -7.22
CA GLY A 228 14.77 12.62 -7.02
C GLY A 228 15.98 12.64 -6.06
N ASN A 229 16.29 11.48 -5.48
CA ASN A 229 17.48 11.26 -4.68
C ASN A 229 17.93 9.81 -4.85
N GLY A 230 19.03 9.60 -5.57
CA GLY A 230 19.60 8.29 -5.86
C GLY A 230 19.98 8.09 -7.32
N ASP A 231 20.37 6.88 -7.70
CA ASP A 231 20.74 6.52 -9.07
C ASP A 231 19.95 5.29 -9.54
N PRO A 232 18.96 5.44 -10.43
CA PRO A 232 18.09 4.35 -10.87
C PRO A 232 18.70 3.44 -11.94
N ARG A 233 19.89 3.79 -12.54
CA ARG A 233 20.43 3.14 -13.74
C ARG A 233 20.66 1.63 -13.60
N ARG A 234 20.98 1.14 -12.40
CA ARG A 234 21.21 -0.27 -12.11
C ARG A 234 19.99 -1.01 -11.57
N ALA A 235 18.84 -0.34 -11.50
CA ALA A 235 17.63 -0.95 -11.01
C ALA A 235 17.11 -2.03 -11.97
N THR A 236 16.73 -3.18 -11.42
CA THR A 236 16.09 -4.27 -12.15
C THR A 236 14.97 -4.90 -11.32
N ALA A 237 14.02 -5.56 -11.97
CA ALA A 237 12.99 -6.32 -11.26
C ALA A 237 13.59 -7.47 -10.42
N ALA A 238 14.68 -8.09 -10.90
CA ALA A 238 15.39 -9.14 -10.16
C ALA A 238 15.99 -8.62 -8.85
N LEU A 239 16.55 -7.39 -8.87
CA LEU A 239 17.07 -6.72 -7.70
C LEU A 239 15.97 -6.32 -6.70
N GLY A 240 14.79 -5.95 -7.19
CA GLY A 240 13.67 -5.54 -6.33
C GLY A 240 12.88 -6.68 -5.69
N ARG A 241 12.91 -7.88 -6.29
CA ARG A 241 12.14 -9.04 -5.77
C ARG A 241 12.44 -9.39 -4.32
N PRO A 242 13.72 -9.55 -3.87
CA PRO A 242 14.01 -9.83 -2.46
C PRO A 242 13.45 -8.78 -1.51
N GLY A 243 13.48 -7.49 -1.90
CA GLY A 243 12.84 -6.43 -1.11
C GLY A 243 11.33 -6.58 -1.02
N ALA A 244 10.65 -6.86 -2.15
CA ALA A 244 9.22 -7.09 -2.17
C ALA A 244 8.81 -8.33 -1.35
N ASP A 245 9.58 -9.41 -1.41
CA ASP A 245 9.35 -10.63 -0.65
C ASP A 245 9.54 -10.37 0.85
N HIS A 246 10.58 -9.65 1.23
CA HIS A 246 10.83 -9.26 2.63
C HIS A 246 9.70 -8.38 3.20
N VAL A 247 9.15 -7.44 2.42
CA VAL A 247 7.98 -6.65 2.86
C VAL A 247 6.81 -7.56 3.20
N VAL A 248 6.53 -8.56 2.38
CA VAL A 248 5.43 -9.50 2.63
C VAL A 248 5.70 -10.31 3.90
N GLU A 249 6.87 -10.93 4.02
CA GLU A 249 7.26 -11.77 5.17
C GLU A 249 7.24 -11.00 6.49
N ALA A 250 7.87 -9.81 6.52
CA ALA A 250 7.92 -8.97 7.71
C ALA A 250 6.51 -8.51 8.14
N SER A 251 5.66 -8.16 7.16
CA SER A 251 4.29 -7.75 7.42
C SER A 251 3.44 -8.89 7.99
N VAL A 252 3.50 -10.08 7.38
CA VAL A 252 2.78 -11.27 7.86
C VAL A 252 3.21 -11.63 9.27
N ALA A 253 4.51 -11.63 9.55
CA ALA A 253 5.04 -11.91 10.88
C ALA A 253 4.52 -10.92 11.93
N ALA A 254 4.56 -9.61 11.61
CA ALA A 254 4.09 -8.55 12.50
C ALA A 254 2.57 -8.63 12.75
N ILE A 255 1.76 -8.90 11.72
CA ILE A 255 0.32 -9.04 11.83
C ILE A 255 -0.02 -10.27 12.72
N ARG A 256 0.58 -11.42 12.46
CA ARG A 256 0.35 -12.63 13.28
C ARG A 256 0.72 -12.40 14.74
N ALA A 257 1.83 -11.73 15.02
CA ALA A 257 2.24 -11.37 16.37
C ALA A 257 1.22 -10.45 17.07
N ALA A 258 0.71 -9.44 16.37
CA ALA A 258 -0.29 -8.50 16.89
C ALA A 258 -1.62 -9.20 17.20
N VAL A 259 -2.13 -10.03 16.30
CA VAL A 259 -3.36 -10.81 16.46
C VAL A 259 -3.21 -11.80 17.63
N GLY A 260 -2.11 -12.54 17.70
CA GLY A 260 -1.83 -13.47 18.80
C GLY A 260 -1.68 -12.79 20.17
N ALA A 261 -1.17 -11.56 20.22
CA ALA A 261 -1.13 -10.78 21.46
C ALA A 261 -2.53 -10.30 21.89
N SER A 262 -3.38 -9.93 20.92
CA SER A 262 -4.77 -9.51 21.20
C SER A 262 -5.63 -10.64 21.74
N ALA A 263 -5.41 -11.88 21.28
CA ALA A 263 -6.14 -13.05 21.76
C ALA A 263 -5.81 -13.46 23.22
N ARG A 264 -4.65 -13.02 23.74
CA ARG A 264 -4.20 -13.30 25.12
C ARG A 264 -4.63 -12.26 26.15
N ARG A 265 -5.22 -11.15 25.73
CA ARG A 265 -5.75 -10.08 26.61
C ARG A 265 -7.26 -10.27 26.84
#